data_0ebcdb8e00a7908908a36d873da74722
#
_entry.id   0ebcdb8e00a7908908a36d873da74722
#
_cell.length_a   1.000
_cell.length_b   1.000
_cell.length_c   1.000
_cell.angle_alpha   90.00
_cell.angle_beta   90.00
_cell.angle_gamma   90.00
#
_symmetry.space_group_name_H-M   'P 1'
#
loop_
_entity.id
_entity.type
_entity.pdbx_description
1 polymer ?
#
loop_
_entity_poly.entity_id
_entity_poly.type
_entity_poly.pdbx_seq_one_letter_code
_entity_poly.pdbx_strand_id
1 'polypeptide(L)'
;MTQATSITTEYQINVSSPVWQKVEQIAGEFNLSVSELLEQIGEGQLKVVAVAANSDKFSDRDIANAFIWLAAQNNVEINVYKLQKLLYYAQAWYLGVYGKPLFDADFQAWIHGPVIPDLLEKYQRQFSWEPITEKIEQPKLPQKIGQFIEEVGEAYFEYDDETLERMICSEMPWLEARGDLPRDESCHGIISQESMKKYYSARVKEETSV
;
A
#
# COMPACT_ATOMS: atom_id res chain seq x y z
N MET A 1 30.88 -45.06 -30.19
CA MET A 1 30.38 -44.75 -28.85
C MET A 1 31.16 -43.57 -28.33
N THR A 2 30.60 -42.37 -28.43
CA THR A 2 31.26 -41.14 -28.02
C THR A 2 30.80 -40.87 -26.59
N GLN A 3 31.73 -40.97 -25.63
CA GLN A 3 31.47 -40.60 -24.24
C GLN A 3 31.30 -39.08 -24.16
N ALA A 4 30.15 -38.63 -23.71
CA ALA A 4 29.94 -37.25 -23.37
C ALA A 4 30.71 -36.93 -22.08
N THR A 5 31.74 -36.10 -22.22
CA THR A 5 32.50 -35.59 -21.08
C THR A 5 31.67 -34.48 -20.45
N SER A 6 31.12 -34.76 -19.27
CA SER A 6 30.45 -33.71 -18.47
C SER A 6 31.53 -32.76 -17.93
N ILE A 7 31.51 -31.53 -18.38
CA ILE A 7 32.34 -30.45 -17.83
C ILE A 7 31.56 -29.87 -16.66
N THR A 8 31.99 -30.18 -15.44
CA THR A 8 31.45 -29.52 -14.24
C THR A 8 32.23 -28.23 -14.02
N THR A 9 31.62 -27.10 -14.20
CA THR A 9 32.17 -25.79 -13.85
C THR A 9 31.53 -25.33 -12.55
N GLU A 10 32.33 -25.21 -11.49
CA GLU A 10 31.85 -24.65 -10.23
C GLU A 10 31.86 -23.12 -10.28
N TYR A 11 30.70 -22.51 -10.01
CA TYR A 11 30.56 -21.08 -9.81
C TYR A 11 30.19 -20.81 -8.34
N GLN A 12 30.89 -19.89 -7.70
CA GLN A 12 30.56 -19.44 -6.37
C GLN A 12 29.67 -18.22 -6.46
N ILE A 13 28.43 -18.34 -5.99
CA ILE A 13 27.46 -17.23 -5.94
C ILE A 13 27.34 -16.77 -4.48
N ASN A 14 27.76 -15.55 -4.19
CA ASN A 14 27.57 -14.96 -2.86
C ASN A 14 26.18 -14.33 -2.76
N VAL A 15 25.32 -14.96 -1.99
CA VAL A 15 23.94 -14.50 -1.75
C VAL A 15 23.77 -14.21 -0.26
N SER A 16 23.11 -13.10 0.08
CA SER A 16 22.81 -12.80 1.48
C SER A 16 21.84 -13.83 2.07
N SER A 17 21.96 -14.11 3.37
CA SER A 17 21.13 -15.11 4.06
C SER A 17 19.62 -14.93 3.84
N PRO A 18 19.03 -13.72 3.89
CA PRO A 18 17.60 -13.53 3.63
C PRO A 18 17.18 -13.86 2.20
N VAL A 19 18.07 -13.63 1.21
CA VAL A 19 17.79 -13.97 -0.19
C VAL A 19 17.86 -15.46 -0.38
N TRP A 20 18.83 -16.14 0.24
CA TRP A 20 18.96 -17.58 0.19
C TRP A 20 17.73 -18.30 0.75
N GLN A 21 17.22 -17.87 1.90
CA GLN A 21 15.99 -18.41 2.50
C GLN A 21 14.77 -18.30 1.56
N LYS A 22 14.67 -17.19 0.82
CA LYS A 22 13.61 -17.05 -0.20
C LYS A 22 13.77 -18.01 -1.37
N VAL A 23 14.99 -18.28 -1.80
CA VAL A 23 15.29 -19.25 -2.88
C VAL A 23 14.93 -20.67 -2.40
N GLU A 24 15.27 -21.04 -1.16
CA GLU A 24 14.89 -22.31 -0.55
C GLU A 24 13.36 -22.46 -0.43
N GLN A 25 12.66 -21.40 -0.03
CA GLN A 25 11.20 -21.38 0.02
C GLN A 25 10.59 -21.62 -1.38
N ILE A 26 11.07 -20.91 -2.39
CA ILE A 26 10.60 -21.07 -3.79
C ILE A 26 10.85 -22.50 -4.27
N ALA A 27 12.03 -23.06 -4.04
CA ALA A 27 12.33 -24.43 -4.41
C ALA A 27 11.37 -25.41 -3.72
N GLY A 28 11.08 -25.20 -2.45
CA GLY A 28 10.11 -25.99 -1.67
C GLY A 28 8.68 -25.95 -2.24
N GLU A 29 8.24 -24.79 -2.75
CA GLU A 29 6.90 -24.64 -3.40
C GLU A 29 6.78 -25.53 -4.67
N PHE A 30 7.89 -25.82 -5.34
CA PHE A 30 7.96 -26.72 -6.50
C PHE A 30 8.34 -28.16 -6.13
N ASN A 31 8.51 -28.48 -4.84
CA ASN A 31 9.07 -29.75 -4.34
C ASN A 31 10.45 -30.10 -4.92
N LEU A 32 11.29 -29.08 -5.15
CA LEU A 32 12.63 -29.18 -5.66
C LEU A 32 13.67 -28.78 -4.60
N SER A 33 14.88 -29.31 -4.70
CA SER A 33 16.04 -28.68 -4.06
C SER A 33 16.45 -27.42 -4.82
N VAL A 34 17.23 -26.53 -4.20
CA VAL A 34 17.73 -25.32 -4.85
C VAL A 34 18.56 -25.68 -6.10
N SER A 35 19.33 -26.77 -6.05
CA SER A 35 20.13 -27.24 -7.20
C SER A 35 19.25 -27.68 -8.37
N GLU A 36 18.21 -28.46 -8.11
CA GLU A 36 17.24 -28.89 -9.13
C GLU A 36 16.45 -27.71 -9.71
N LEU A 37 16.09 -26.72 -8.87
CA LEU A 37 15.46 -25.49 -9.33
C LEU A 37 16.36 -24.73 -10.31
N LEU A 38 17.64 -24.57 -9.98
CA LEU A 38 18.62 -23.89 -10.84
C LEU A 38 18.91 -24.67 -12.13
N GLU A 39 18.93 -26.00 -12.06
CA GLU A 39 19.12 -26.87 -13.24
C GLU A 39 17.94 -26.75 -14.20
N GLN A 40 16.70 -26.81 -13.73
CA GLN A 40 15.50 -26.63 -14.56
C GLN A 40 15.40 -25.22 -15.16
N ILE A 41 15.89 -24.19 -14.45
CA ILE A 41 16.02 -22.85 -15.00
C ILE A 41 17.07 -22.82 -16.12
N GLY A 42 18.23 -23.45 -15.91
CA GLY A 42 19.32 -23.52 -16.89
C GLY A 42 18.92 -24.29 -18.14
N GLU A 43 18.10 -25.32 -18.00
CA GLU A 43 17.58 -26.13 -19.12
C GLU A 43 16.36 -25.49 -19.83
N GLY A 44 15.86 -24.34 -19.31
CA GLY A 44 14.72 -23.62 -19.87
C GLY A 44 13.37 -24.27 -19.59
N GLN A 45 13.31 -25.25 -18.71
CA GLN A 45 12.07 -25.87 -18.23
C GLN A 45 11.31 -24.90 -17.28
N LEU A 46 12.06 -24.12 -16.51
CA LEU A 46 11.55 -22.99 -15.73
C LEU A 46 12.15 -21.69 -16.27
N LYS A 47 11.33 -20.67 -16.42
CA LYS A 47 11.81 -19.33 -16.81
C LYS A 47 11.88 -18.45 -15.58
N VAL A 48 13.06 -17.93 -15.26
CA VAL A 48 13.16 -16.75 -14.41
C VAL A 48 12.69 -15.57 -15.25
N VAL A 49 11.44 -15.22 -15.10
CA VAL A 49 10.96 -13.92 -15.57
C VAL A 49 11.49 -12.92 -14.54
N ALA A 50 12.34 -11.97 -14.97
CA ALA A 50 12.48 -10.76 -14.21
C ALA A 50 11.07 -10.15 -14.16
N VAL A 51 10.30 -10.52 -13.16
CA VAL A 51 9.30 -9.62 -12.65
C VAL A 51 10.17 -8.43 -12.27
N ALA A 52 10.20 -7.39 -13.13
CA ALA A 52 10.69 -6.10 -12.72
C ALA A 52 10.17 -5.99 -11.29
N ALA A 53 11.06 -5.78 -10.32
CA ALA A 53 10.59 -5.48 -8.99
C ALA A 53 9.61 -4.37 -9.23
N ASN A 54 8.36 -4.76 -9.42
CA ASN A 54 7.27 -3.86 -9.31
C ASN A 54 7.57 -3.33 -7.92
N SER A 55 8.05 -2.13 -7.87
CA SER A 55 7.82 -1.39 -6.67
C SER A 55 6.33 -1.58 -6.50
N ASP A 56 5.92 -2.54 -5.64
CA ASP A 56 4.53 -2.73 -5.24
C ASP A 56 4.01 -1.44 -4.57
N LYS A 57 4.74 -0.37 -4.74
CA LYS A 57 4.44 0.98 -4.33
C LYS A 57 3.88 1.73 -5.54
N PHE A 58 2.67 2.15 -5.38
CA PHE A 58 2.03 3.08 -6.30
C PHE A 58 2.37 4.50 -5.85
N SER A 59 2.22 5.48 -6.72
CA SER A 59 2.26 6.85 -6.26
C SER A 59 0.97 7.17 -5.49
N ASP A 60 1.05 8.09 -4.56
CA ASP A 60 -0.11 8.66 -3.87
C ASP A 60 -1.17 9.17 -4.85
N ARG A 61 -0.73 9.70 -6.01
CA ARG A 61 -1.59 10.19 -7.10
C ARG A 61 -2.33 9.06 -7.82
N ASP A 62 -1.70 7.91 -8.02
CA ASP A 62 -2.36 6.76 -8.64
C ASP A 62 -3.53 6.27 -7.77
N ILE A 63 -3.31 6.21 -6.47
CA ILE A 63 -4.34 5.80 -5.51
C ILE A 63 -5.41 6.89 -5.34
N ALA A 64 -5.01 8.18 -5.32
CA ALA A 64 -5.96 9.29 -5.32
C ALA A 64 -6.88 9.26 -6.55
N ASN A 65 -6.30 9.09 -7.74
CA ASN A 65 -7.06 8.97 -8.98
C ASN A 65 -8.01 7.77 -8.95
N ALA A 66 -7.59 6.65 -8.33
CA ALA A 66 -8.45 5.48 -8.19
C ALA A 66 -9.67 5.77 -7.32
N PHE A 67 -9.51 6.45 -6.19
CA PHE A 67 -10.65 6.85 -5.37
C PHE A 67 -11.58 7.86 -6.06
N ILE A 68 -11.02 8.85 -6.77
CA ILE A 68 -11.84 9.83 -7.52
C ILE A 68 -12.65 9.11 -8.61
N TRP A 69 -12.02 8.21 -9.36
CA TRP A 69 -12.70 7.43 -10.39
C TRP A 69 -13.78 6.52 -9.77
N LEU A 70 -13.46 5.79 -8.71
CA LEU A 70 -14.38 4.87 -8.02
C LEU A 70 -15.58 5.62 -7.44
N ALA A 71 -15.35 6.77 -6.82
CA ALA A 71 -16.42 7.63 -6.28
C ALA A 71 -17.39 8.08 -7.38
N ALA A 72 -16.85 8.49 -8.54
CA ALA A 72 -17.65 8.86 -9.70
C ALA A 72 -18.49 7.70 -10.25
N GLN A 73 -17.96 6.44 -10.24
CA GLN A 73 -18.73 5.26 -10.64
C GLN A 73 -19.89 4.95 -9.69
N ASN A 74 -19.72 5.27 -8.42
CA ASN A 74 -20.71 5.02 -7.37
C ASN A 74 -21.62 6.23 -7.08
N ASN A 75 -21.51 7.31 -7.86
CA ASN A 75 -22.23 8.58 -7.64
C ASN A 75 -21.97 9.17 -6.24
N VAL A 76 -20.78 8.99 -5.72
CA VAL A 76 -20.32 9.56 -4.45
C VAL A 76 -19.56 10.85 -4.73
N GLU A 77 -19.96 11.94 -4.11
CA GLU A 77 -19.20 13.18 -4.14
C GLU A 77 -18.08 13.12 -3.10
N ILE A 78 -16.85 13.39 -3.53
CA ILE A 78 -15.70 13.53 -2.66
C ILE A 78 -15.03 14.88 -2.85
N ASN A 79 -14.69 15.52 -1.77
CA ASN A 79 -13.84 16.71 -1.75
C ASN A 79 -12.39 16.33 -1.40
N VAL A 80 -11.50 17.30 -1.38
CA VAL A 80 -10.09 17.02 -1.10
C VAL A 80 -9.84 16.49 0.31
N TYR A 81 -10.65 16.92 1.31
CA TYR A 81 -10.49 16.44 2.68
C TYR A 81 -10.94 14.97 2.83
N LYS A 82 -12.06 14.60 2.22
CA LYS A 82 -12.51 13.20 2.19
C LYS A 82 -11.50 12.32 1.47
N LEU A 83 -10.95 12.81 0.35
CA LEU A 83 -9.90 12.10 -0.38
C LEU A 83 -8.67 11.82 0.49
N GLN A 84 -8.21 12.79 1.28
CA GLN A 84 -7.08 12.61 2.21
C GLN A 84 -7.35 11.51 3.25
N LYS A 85 -8.57 11.48 3.78
CA LYS A 85 -8.98 10.47 4.77
C LYS A 85 -9.07 9.06 4.17
N LEU A 86 -9.60 8.94 2.95
CA LEU A 86 -9.63 7.67 2.20
C LEU A 86 -8.22 7.15 1.91
N LEU A 87 -7.31 8.03 1.50
CA LEU A 87 -5.90 7.68 1.29
C LEU A 87 -5.21 7.21 2.58
N TYR A 88 -5.50 7.88 3.69
CA TYR A 88 -4.99 7.46 4.99
C TYR A 88 -5.47 6.04 5.35
N TYR A 89 -6.76 5.77 5.22
CA TYR A 89 -7.31 4.43 5.48
C TYR A 89 -6.72 3.38 4.55
N ALA A 90 -6.58 3.68 3.25
CA ALA A 90 -5.96 2.76 2.31
C ALA A 90 -4.51 2.42 2.70
N GLN A 91 -3.71 3.43 3.04
CA GLN A 91 -2.33 3.22 3.48
C GLN A 91 -2.28 2.43 4.79
N ALA A 92 -3.11 2.79 5.76
CA ALA A 92 -3.09 2.21 7.10
C ALA A 92 -3.56 0.74 7.11
N TRP A 93 -4.66 0.43 6.42
CA TRP A 93 -5.11 -0.95 6.24
C TRP A 93 -4.12 -1.78 5.43
N TYR A 94 -3.54 -1.22 4.37
CA TYR A 94 -2.55 -1.95 3.58
C TYR A 94 -1.30 -2.28 4.40
N LEU A 95 -0.84 -1.36 5.24
CA LEU A 95 0.22 -1.61 6.21
C LEU A 95 -0.17 -2.68 7.22
N GLY A 96 -1.40 -2.67 7.72
CA GLY A 96 -1.92 -3.65 8.67
C GLY A 96 -1.99 -5.07 8.11
N VAL A 97 -2.51 -5.21 6.89
CA VAL A 97 -2.74 -6.51 6.22
C VAL A 97 -1.45 -7.06 5.60
N TYR A 98 -0.72 -6.22 4.84
CA TYR A 98 0.42 -6.69 4.05
C TYR A 98 1.78 -6.35 4.65
N GLY A 99 1.84 -5.57 5.73
CA GLY A 99 3.07 -5.22 6.44
C GLY A 99 4.00 -4.27 5.69
N LYS A 100 3.59 -3.74 4.53
CA LYS A 100 4.35 -2.82 3.66
C LYS A 100 3.45 -1.66 3.21
N PRO A 101 4.00 -0.49 2.88
CA PRO A 101 3.20 0.65 2.42
C PRO A 101 2.60 0.40 1.03
N LEU A 102 1.40 0.93 0.79
CA LEU A 102 0.73 0.93 -0.52
C LEU A 102 1.40 1.93 -1.46
N PHE A 103 1.75 3.10 -0.94
CA PHE A 103 2.45 4.17 -1.67
C PHE A 103 3.48 4.86 -0.78
N ASP A 104 4.34 5.69 -1.40
CA ASP A 104 5.48 6.33 -0.74
C ASP A 104 5.19 7.82 -0.55
N ALA A 105 4.35 8.13 0.44
CA ALA A 105 4.08 9.49 0.86
C ALA A 105 3.85 9.54 2.37
N ASP A 106 4.20 10.68 2.97
CA ASP A 106 4.04 10.94 4.39
C ASP A 106 2.77 11.73 4.65
N PHE A 107 2.00 11.29 5.64
CA PHE A 107 0.88 12.04 6.18
C PHE A 107 1.33 12.94 7.32
N GLN A 108 0.92 14.20 7.30
CA GLN A 108 1.04 15.12 8.43
C GLN A 108 -0.24 15.08 9.28
N ALA A 109 -0.10 15.18 10.60
CA ALA A 109 -1.20 15.12 11.56
C ALA A 109 -1.85 16.51 11.76
N TRP A 110 -2.53 17.02 10.73
CA TRP A 110 -3.20 18.32 10.82
C TRP A 110 -4.43 18.28 11.73
N ILE A 111 -4.97 19.46 12.07
CA ILE A 111 -6.13 19.61 12.98
C ILE A 111 -7.33 18.77 12.53
N HIS A 112 -7.63 18.77 11.24
CA HIS A 112 -8.79 18.08 10.65
C HIS A 112 -8.45 16.69 10.10
N GLY A 113 -7.35 16.08 10.57
CA GLY A 113 -6.94 14.74 10.18
C GLY A 113 -5.64 14.70 9.38
N PRO A 114 -5.31 13.52 8.82
CA PRO A 114 -4.10 13.31 8.04
C PRO A 114 -4.15 14.05 6.71
N VAL A 115 -3.02 14.62 6.32
CA VAL A 115 -2.86 15.37 5.07
C VAL A 115 -1.54 15.02 4.39
N ILE A 116 -1.59 14.74 3.09
CA ILE A 116 -0.45 14.77 2.18
C ILE A 116 -0.46 16.14 1.51
N PRO A 117 0.46 17.09 1.86
CA PRO A 117 0.37 18.48 1.42
C PRO A 117 0.33 18.66 -0.11
N ASP A 118 1.16 17.92 -0.84
CA ASP A 118 1.23 18.00 -2.31
C ASP A 118 -0.09 17.58 -2.99
N LEU A 119 -0.80 16.60 -2.41
CA LEU A 119 -2.12 16.20 -2.91
C LEU A 119 -3.20 17.21 -2.54
N LEU A 120 -3.10 17.82 -1.35
CA LEU A 120 -4.01 18.88 -0.97
C LEU A 120 -3.90 20.04 -1.97
N GLU A 121 -2.68 20.52 -2.25
CA GLU A 121 -2.44 21.59 -3.21
C GLU A 121 -2.97 21.23 -4.61
N LYS A 122 -2.74 20.00 -5.07
CA LYS A 122 -3.18 19.54 -6.40
C LYS A 122 -4.69 19.53 -6.57
N TYR A 123 -5.44 19.01 -5.58
CA TYR A 123 -6.87 18.79 -5.71
C TYR A 123 -7.72 19.85 -5.02
N GLN A 124 -7.11 20.80 -4.31
CA GLN A 124 -7.81 21.90 -3.69
C GLN A 124 -8.38 22.82 -4.76
N ARG A 125 -9.67 23.06 -4.70
CA ARG A 125 -10.38 24.05 -5.53
C ARG A 125 -10.40 25.41 -4.80
N GLN A 126 -11.21 26.33 -5.29
CA GLN A 126 -11.38 27.64 -4.65
C GLN A 126 -11.77 27.49 -3.17
N PHE A 127 -12.62 26.47 -2.89
CA PHE A 127 -12.95 26.07 -1.54
C PHE A 127 -12.70 24.57 -1.37
N SER A 128 -12.12 24.18 -0.24
CA SER A 128 -11.71 22.78 0.01
C SER A 128 -12.89 21.82 0.21
N TRP A 129 -14.09 22.34 0.48
CA TRP A 129 -15.33 21.54 0.58
C TRP A 129 -16.01 21.28 -0.77
N GLU A 130 -15.57 21.95 -1.85
CA GLU A 130 -16.12 21.71 -3.17
C GLU A 130 -15.76 20.30 -3.66
N PRO A 131 -16.71 19.58 -4.29
CA PRO A 131 -16.44 18.27 -4.87
C PRO A 131 -15.35 18.35 -5.93
N ILE A 132 -14.52 17.31 -5.98
CA ILE A 132 -13.56 17.12 -7.06
C ILE A 132 -14.33 16.71 -8.31
N THR A 133 -14.35 17.60 -9.31
CA THR A 133 -15.09 17.40 -10.57
C THR A 133 -14.20 16.96 -11.72
N GLU A 134 -12.92 16.70 -11.45
CA GLU A 134 -11.95 16.24 -12.45
C GLU A 134 -12.35 14.87 -12.99
N LYS A 135 -12.44 14.74 -14.32
CA LYS A 135 -12.71 13.46 -14.95
C LYS A 135 -11.41 12.66 -15.01
N ILE A 136 -11.36 11.60 -14.22
CA ILE A 136 -10.25 10.66 -14.22
C ILE A 136 -10.62 9.46 -15.10
N GLU A 137 -9.72 9.07 -15.98
CA GLU A 137 -9.83 7.80 -16.70
C GLU A 137 -9.63 6.65 -15.72
N GLN A 138 -10.17 5.47 -16.06
CA GLN A 138 -10.01 4.28 -15.24
C GLN A 138 -8.52 4.00 -14.97
N PRO A 139 -8.09 4.01 -13.71
CA PRO A 139 -6.69 3.80 -13.37
C PRO A 139 -6.22 2.39 -13.74
N LYS A 140 -5.02 2.29 -14.28
CA LYS A 140 -4.40 1.00 -14.63
C LYS A 140 -3.69 0.41 -13.40
N LEU A 141 -4.47 -0.11 -12.46
CA LEU A 141 -3.97 -0.79 -11.28
C LEU A 141 -4.04 -2.31 -11.44
N PRO A 142 -3.13 -3.08 -10.83
CA PRO A 142 -3.29 -4.52 -10.71
C PRO A 142 -4.64 -4.87 -10.06
N GLN A 143 -5.27 -5.95 -10.52
CA GLN A 143 -6.60 -6.34 -10.03
C GLN A 143 -6.71 -6.38 -8.50
N LYS A 144 -5.71 -6.95 -7.81
CA LYS A 144 -5.69 -7.02 -6.34
C LYS A 144 -5.70 -5.65 -5.66
N ILE A 145 -5.05 -4.66 -6.27
CA ILE A 145 -5.02 -3.30 -5.73
C ILE A 145 -6.35 -2.60 -6.01
N GLY A 146 -6.91 -2.78 -7.21
CA GLY A 146 -8.25 -2.27 -7.54
C GLY A 146 -9.30 -2.80 -6.55
N GLN A 147 -9.34 -4.10 -6.31
CA GLN A 147 -10.23 -4.73 -5.32
C GLN A 147 -10.03 -4.17 -3.91
N PHE A 148 -8.79 -4.02 -3.47
CA PHE A 148 -8.49 -3.42 -2.17
C PHE A 148 -9.01 -1.98 -2.05
N ILE A 149 -8.87 -1.16 -3.09
CA ILE A 149 -9.39 0.21 -3.12
C ILE A 149 -10.93 0.22 -3.11
N GLU A 150 -11.57 -0.72 -3.81
CA GLU A 150 -13.01 -0.93 -3.77
C GLU A 150 -13.49 -1.28 -2.36
N GLU A 151 -12.84 -2.23 -1.67
CA GLU A 151 -13.14 -2.60 -0.28
C GLU A 151 -13.02 -1.40 0.69
N VAL A 152 -11.98 -0.58 0.54
CA VAL A 152 -11.84 0.64 1.33
C VAL A 152 -12.94 1.66 0.97
N GLY A 153 -13.27 1.80 -0.30
CA GLY A 153 -14.38 2.65 -0.75
C GLY A 153 -15.70 2.22 -0.15
N GLU A 154 -16.05 0.94 -0.24
CA GLU A 154 -17.27 0.37 0.36
C GLU A 154 -17.35 0.62 1.87
N ALA A 155 -16.21 0.51 2.58
CA ALA A 155 -16.18 0.69 4.01
C ALA A 155 -16.34 2.17 4.46
N TYR A 156 -15.92 3.14 3.62
CA TYR A 156 -15.78 4.52 4.08
C TYR A 156 -16.54 5.58 3.25
N PHE A 157 -17.06 5.26 2.07
CA PHE A 157 -17.75 6.25 1.22
C PHE A 157 -19.02 6.82 1.82
N GLU A 158 -19.74 6.04 2.62
CA GLU A 158 -21.00 6.49 3.25
C GLU A 158 -20.79 7.48 4.40
N TYR A 159 -19.58 7.52 4.98
CA TYR A 159 -19.29 8.45 6.07
C TYR A 159 -19.04 9.86 5.53
N ASP A 160 -19.56 10.84 6.23
CA ASP A 160 -19.25 12.26 5.98
C ASP A 160 -17.85 12.63 6.50
N ASP A 161 -17.38 13.81 6.09
CA ASP A 161 -16.05 14.30 6.44
C ASP A 161 -15.82 14.44 7.94
N GLU A 162 -16.86 14.86 8.69
CA GLU A 162 -16.79 15.06 10.13
C GLU A 162 -16.68 13.72 10.87
N THR A 163 -17.42 12.72 10.41
CA THR A 163 -17.35 11.37 10.99
C THR A 163 -16.00 10.73 10.74
N LEU A 164 -15.47 10.79 9.50
CA LEU A 164 -14.14 10.29 9.19
C LEU A 164 -13.05 11.03 10.00
N GLU A 165 -13.18 12.34 10.17
CA GLU A 165 -12.27 13.13 11.00
C GLU A 165 -12.28 12.63 12.46
N ARG A 166 -13.46 12.49 13.06
CA ARG A 166 -13.57 11.98 14.43
C ARG A 166 -12.97 10.60 14.61
N MET A 167 -13.19 9.71 13.64
CA MET A 167 -12.63 8.35 13.66
C MET A 167 -11.11 8.42 13.67
N ILE A 168 -10.51 9.07 12.68
CA ILE A 168 -9.05 9.11 12.52
C ILE A 168 -8.38 9.87 13.68
N CYS A 169 -8.94 11.00 14.08
CA CYS A 169 -8.37 11.81 15.17
C CYS A 169 -8.47 11.14 16.56
N SER A 170 -9.19 10.03 16.68
CA SER A 170 -9.20 9.19 17.88
C SER A 170 -8.22 8.02 17.83
N GLU A 171 -7.57 7.79 16.69
CA GLU A 171 -6.64 6.67 16.49
C GLU A 171 -5.23 6.98 16.98
N MET A 172 -4.58 5.95 17.54
CA MET A 172 -3.22 6.10 18.09
C MET A 172 -2.20 6.69 17.09
N PRO A 173 -2.16 6.32 15.80
CA PRO A 173 -1.17 6.89 14.89
C PRO A 173 -1.25 8.41 14.74
N TRP A 174 -2.46 8.98 14.71
CA TRP A 174 -2.67 10.42 14.64
C TRP A 174 -2.34 11.10 15.99
N LEU A 175 -2.77 10.50 17.09
CA LEU A 175 -2.51 11.00 18.45
C LEU A 175 -1.02 11.03 18.76
N GLU A 176 -0.30 9.94 18.46
CA GLU A 176 1.16 9.86 18.67
C GLU A 176 1.92 10.91 17.86
N ALA A 177 1.51 11.18 16.61
CA ALA A 177 2.15 12.18 15.77
C ALA A 177 1.95 13.61 16.29
N ARG A 178 0.87 13.87 17.02
CA ARG A 178 0.59 15.16 17.65
C ARG A 178 1.21 15.30 19.05
N GLY A 179 1.44 14.18 19.74
CA GLY A 179 1.94 14.19 21.12
C GLY A 179 1.00 14.95 22.06
N ASP A 180 1.59 15.83 22.88
CA ASP A 180 0.85 16.61 23.88
C ASP A 180 0.24 17.91 23.35
N LEU A 181 0.25 18.14 22.02
CA LEU A 181 -0.33 19.34 21.43
C LEU A 181 -1.86 19.37 21.62
N PRO A 182 -2.45 20.52 22.02
CA PRO A 182 -3.89 20.72 22.03
C PRO A 182 -4.52 20.38 20.66
N ARG A 183 -5.77 19.88 20.67
CA ARG A 183 -6.43 19.44 19.45
C ARG A 183 -6.60 20.57 18.42
N ASP A 184 -6.79 21.78 18.85
CA ASP A 184 -7.01 22.99 18.05
C ASP A 184 -5.71 23.68 17.64
N GLU A 185 -4.56 23.15 18.02
CA GLU A 185 -3.25 23.69 17.66
C GLU A 185 -2.74 23.04 16.38
N SER A 186 -2.11 23.85 15.51
CA SER A 186 -1.53 23.35 14.24
C SER A 186 -0.39 22.36 14.49
N CYS A 187 -0.43 21.24 13.78
CA CYS A 187 0.60 20.23 13.82
C CYS A 187 0.99 19.81 12.41
N HIS A 188 2.27 19.68 12.17
CA HIS A 188 2.86 19.15 10.93
C HIS A 188 3.70 17.89 11.21
N GLY A 189 3.51 17.27 12.37
CA GLY A 189 4.16 16.01 12.74
C GLY A 189 3.79 14.91 11.76
N ILE A 190 4.77 14.09 11.37
CA ILE A 190 4.56 12.98 10.44
C ILE A 190 3.89 11.83 11.18
N ILE A 191 2.82 11.30 10.62
CA ILE A 191 2.16 10.10 11.11
C ILE A 191 3.02 8.90 10.70
N SER A 192 3.60 8.23 11.68
CA SER A 192 4.54 7.14 11.46
C SER A 192 3.87 5.93 10.78
N GLN A 193 4.46 5.43 9.70
CA GLN A 193 4.01 4.19 9.05
C GLN A 193 4.12 2.99 9.99
N GLU A 194 5.10 2.99 10.90
CA GLU A 194 5.24 1.94 11.91
C GLU A 194 4.09 1.98 12.93
N SER A 195 3.67 3.18 13.36
CA SER A 195 2.51 3.35 14.24
C SER A 195 1.22 2.89 13.54
N MET A 196 1.00 3.31 12.28
CA MET A 196 -0.14 2.83 11.48
C MET A 196 -0.14 1.30 11.38
N LYS A 197 1.00 0.71 11.00
CA LYS A 197 1.16 -0.74 10.87
C LYS A 197 0.83 -1.46 12.17
N LYS A 198 1.38 -1.02 13.29
CA LYS A 198 1.14 -1.62 14.60
C LYS A 198 -0.35 -1.57 14.97
N TYR A 199 -0.96 -0.41 14.82
CA TYR A 199 -2.36 -0.18 15.16
C TYR A 199 -3.31 -1.02 14.29
N TYR A 200 -3.13 -0.99 12.97
CA TYR A 200 -4.02 -1.71 12.05
C TYR A 200 -3.76 -3.21 11.99
N SER A 201 -2.52 -3.68 12.24
CA SER A 201 -2.28 -5.13 12.38
C SER A 201 -2.98 -5.72 13.62
N ALA A 202 -3.19 -4.94 14.68
CA ALA A 202 -3.98 -5.38 15.82
C ALA A 202 -5.47 -5.51 15.45
N ARG A 203 -6.02 -4.51 14.75
CA ARG A 203 -7.42 -4.52 14.26
C ARG A 203 -7.71 -5.67 13.32
N VAL A 204 -6.80 -5.96 12.37
CA VAL A 204 -6.93 -7.12 11.46
C VAL A 204 -7.07 -8.42 12.25
N LYS A 205 -6.31 -8.61 13.33
CA LYS A 205 -6.39 -9.80 14.16
C LYS A 205 -7.72 -9.90 14.92
N GLU A 206 -8.25 -8.78 15.39
CA GLU A 206 -9.54 -8.73 16.06
C GLU A 206 -10.67 -9.12 15.11
N GLU A 207 -10.69 -8.59 13.88
CA GLU A 207 -11.70 -8.89 12.86
C GLU A 207 -11.64 -10.37 12.38
N THR A 208 -10.45 -10.97 12.34
CA THR A 208 -10.29 -12.39 11.93
C THR A 208 -10.55 -13.39 13.06
N SER A 209 -10.76 -12.93 14.29
CA SER A 209 -10.97 -13.77 15.48
C SER A 209 -12.45 -13.95 15.84
N VAL A 210 -13.35 -13.36 15.07
CA VAL A 210 -14.81 -13.45 15.20
C VAL A 210 -15.37 -14.40 14.14
#